data_8dd2bdb62849f214dee9d95cafffb51f
#
_entry.id   8dd2bdb62849f214dee9d95cafffb51f
#
_cell.length_a   1.000
_cell.length_b   1.000
_cell.length_c   1.000
_cell.angle_alpha   90.00
_cell.angle_beta   90.00
_cell.angle_gamma   90.00
#
_symmetry.space_group_name_H-M   'P 1'
#
loop_
_entity.id
_entity.type
_entity.pdbx_description
1 polymer ?
#
loop_
_entity_poly.entity_id
_entity_poly.type
_entity_poly.pdbx_seq_one_letter_code
_entity_poly.pdbx_strand_id
1 'polypeptide(L)'
;MNFIVATVELRDFIAEPINTYGLDYCGANAVVPASNGASEVRFRLLCYNRPGPKLESFGGWKPGTRALITGNIVFSDDTSKPLDLIVTTIEQNIPKDMYCNQVVLGNAFFGDDQVKERKNGMIATKIGTTLDNTDVTTWLYLELNEQRKTKLNERIRKGRPICVQGYLREYRKDDNDSPYRAIVANDFSTRKELQRTGGNRAQTGSAAGYAEVDPTPDY
;
A
#
# COMPACT_ATOMS: atom_id res chain seq x y z
N MET A 1 2.62 6.16 -6.69
CA MET A 1 1.52 6.06 -5.70
C MET A 1 1.55 4.67 -5.10
N ASN A 2 1.65 4.57 -3.78
CA ASN A 2 1.62 3.32 -3.02
C ASN A 2 0.39 3.37 -2.12
N PHE A 3 -0.69 2.77 -2.55
CA PHE A 3 -2.00 2.88 -1.93
C PHE A 3 -2.39 1.61 -1.18
N ILE A 4 -3.06 1.76 -0.03
CA ILE A 4 -3.59 0.64 0.73
C ILE A 4 -5.04 0.89 1.12
N VAL A 5 -5.81 -0.20 1.16
CA VAL A 5 -7.11 -0.30 1.83
C VAL A 5 -6.97 -1.41 2.87
N ALA A 6 -7.15 -1.08 4.14
CA ALA A 6 -6.97 -2.06 5.21
C ALA A 6 -7.98 -1.88 6.35
N THR A 7 -8.45 -3.01 6.87
CA THR A 7 -9.13 -3.04 8.17
C THR A 7 -8.05 -3.07 9.25
N VAL A 8 -8.03 -2.05 10.09
CA VAL A 8 -7.07 -1.93 11.19
C VAL A 8 -7.77 -1.96 12.55
N GLU A 9 -7.02 -2.35 13.56
CA GLU A 9 -7.40 -2.22 14.96
C GLU A 9 -6.47 -1.22 15.63
N LEU A 10 -7.06 -0.20 16.24
CA LEU A 10 -6.33 0.83 16.98
C LEU A 10 -5.71 0.24 18.23
N ARG A 11 -4.44 0.55 18.48
CA ARG A 11 -3.72 0.17 19.69
C ARG A 11 -3.66 1.32 20.69
N ASP A 12 -3.15 2.45 20.26
CA ASP A 12 -3.00 3.65 21.09
C ASP A 12 -2.87 4.91 20.25
N PHE A 13 -3.12 6.05 20.88
CA PHE A 13 -2.86 7.36 20.29
C PHE A 13 -1.44 7.81 20.60
N ILE A 14 -0.86 8.55 19.67
CA ILE A 14 0.42 9.24 19.86
C ILE A 14 0.09 10.65 20.35
N ALA A 15 0.44 10.94 21.61
CA ALA A 15 0.06 12.21 22.27
C ALA A 15 0.75 13.43 21.66
N GLU A 16 1.97 13.27 21.18
CA GLU A 16 2.77 14.35 20.61
C GLU A 16 2.50 14.49 19.11
N PRO A 17 2.43 15.72 18.57
CA PRO A 17 2.41 15.92 17.12
C PRO A 17 3.63 15.29 16.45
N ILE A 18 3.41 14.66 15.31
CA ILE A 18 4.46 14.02 14.53
C ILE A 18 4.86 14.95 13.40
N ASN A 19 6.08 15.48 13.44
CA ASN A 19 6.66 16.21 12.32
C ASN A 19 7.46 15.24 11.44
N THR A 20 6.96 14.96 10.26
CA THR A 20 7.62 14.07 9.31
C THR A 20 7.17 14.41 7.88
N TYR A 21 7.98 14.08 6.88
CA TYR A 21 7.71 14.38 5.47
C TYR A 21 7.41 15.87 5.21
N GLY A 22 7.99 16.77 6.03
CA GLY A 22 7.78 18.22 5.93
C GLY A 22 6.41 18.72 6.38
N LEU A 23 5.64 17.92 7.09
CA LEU A 23 4.29 18.22 7.54
C LEU A 23 4.08 17.77 8.99
N ASP A 24 3.08 18.39 9.64
CA ASP A 24 2.64 18.01 10.98
C ASP A 24 1.44 17.09 10.89
N TYR A 25 1.48 16.02 11.68
CA TYR A 25 0.43 14.99 11.74
C TYR A 25 -0.01 14.73 13.17
N CYS A 26 -1.26 14.37 13.34
CA CYS A 26 -1.72 13.61 14.50
C CYS A 26 -1.53 12.13 14.20
N GLY A 27 -1.12 11.35 15.18
CA GLY A 27 -0.80 9.95 15.00
C GLY A 27 -1.53 8.98 15.90
N ALA A 28 -1.61 7.74 15.44
CA ALA A 28 -2.04 6.61 16.24
C ALA A 28 -1.29 5.36 15.78
N ASN A 29 -1.05 4.44 16.72
CA ASN A 29 -0.56 3.11 16.39
C ASN A 29 -1.75 2.17 16.13
N ALA A 30 -1.67 1.41 15.07
CA ALA A 30 -2.70 0.44 14.69
C ALA A 30 -2.07 -0.80 14.06
N VAL A 31 -2.84 -1.86 13.98
CA VAL A 31 -2.41 -3.11 13.35
C VAL A 31 -3.46 -3.61 12.36
N VAL A 32 -3.03 -4.20 11.26
CA VAL A 32 -3.84 -5.18 10.55
C VAL A 32 -3.70 -6.49 11.31
N PRO A 33 -4.80 -7.08 11.82
CA PRO A 33 -4.72 -8.29 12.64
C PRO A 33 -4.03 -9.45 11.93
N ALA A 34 -3.38 -10.29 12.70
CA ALA A 34 -2.75 -11.51 12.20
C ALA A 34 -3.77 -12.40 11.48
N SER A 35 -3.38 -12.99 10.37
CA SER A 35 -4.22 -13.93 9.61
C SER A 35 -3.37 -14.96 8.88
N ASN A 36 -3.88 -16.18 8.76
CA ASN A 36 -3.28 -17.24 7.95
C ASN A 36 -1.77 -17.46 8.19
N GLY A 37 -1.34 -17.47 9.47
CA GLY A 37 0.06 -17.72 9.85
C GLY A 37 1.02 -16.56 9.62
N ALA A 38 0.51 -15.38 9.22
CA ALA A 38 1.29 -14.15 9.22
C ALA A 38 1.14 -13.42 10.57
N SER A 39 2.16 -12.66 10.93
CA SER A 39 2.12 -11.76 12.08
C SER A 39 1.22 -10.54 11.82
N GLU A 40 0.86 -9.82 12.87
CA GLU A 40 0.23 -8.51 12.71
C GLU A 40 1.12 -7.57 11.89
N VAL A 41 0.50 -6.81 10.99
CA VAL A 41 1.20 -5.71 10.31
C VAL A 41 0.99 -4.43 11.08
N ARG A 42 2.06 -3.84 11.56
CA ARG A 42 2.02 -2.64 12.41
C ARG A 42 2.08 -1.38 11.56
N PHE A 43 1.19 -0.45 11.87
CA PHE A 43 1.13 0.87 11.25
C PHE A 43 1.23 1.99 12.29
N ARG A 44 1.91 3.05 11.90
CA ARG A 44 1.76 4.38 12.46
C ARG A 44 0.85 5.17 11.50
N LEU A 45 -0.37 5.41 11.92
CA LEU A 45 -1.35 6.19 11.17
C LEU A 45 -1.01 7.68 11.29
N LEU A 46 -0.93 8.37 10.17
CA LEU A 46 -0.60 9.77 10.08
C LEU A 46 -1.78 10.53 9.45
N CYS A 47 -2.46 11.34 10.25
CA CYS A 47 -3.50 12.24 9.77
C CYS A 47 -3.00 13.67 9.79
N TYR A 48 -3.22 14.44 8.71
CA TYR A 48 -2.85 15.84 8.67
C TYR A 48 -3.40 16.59 9.88
N ASN A 49 -2.54 17.32 10.57
CA ASN A 49 -2.91 18.17 11.70
C ASN A 49 -3.60 19.47 11.21
N ARG A 50 -4.73 19.31 10.49
CA ARG A 50 -5.59 20.40 10.08
C ARG A 50 -6.93 20.26 10.78
N PRO A 51 -7.54 21.36 11.25
CA PRO A 51 -8.90 21.34 11.76
C PRO A 51 -9.84 20.75 10.69
N GLY A 52 -10.61 19.74 11.04
CA GLY A 52 -11.56 19.14 10.11
C GLY A 52 -12.03 17.74 10.53
N PRO A 53 -12.96 17.14 9.77
CA PRO A 53 -13.63 15.89 10.14
C PRO A 53 -12.69 14.71 10.44
N LYS A 54 -11.48 14.72 9.89
CA LYS A 54 -10.49 13.65 10.11
C LYS A 54 -9.94 13.62 11.54
N LEU A 55 -9.75 14.78 12.15
CA LEU A 55 -9.28 14.88 13.53
C LEU A 55 -10.39 14.48 14.52
N GLU A 56 -11.62 14.88 14.27
CA GLU A 56 -12.79 14.49 15.05
C GLU A 56 -13.02 12.96 14.97
N SER A 57 -12.84 12.38 13.79
CA SER A 57 -12.91 10.94 13.58
C SER A 57 -11.84 10.19 14.38
N PHE A 58 -10.65 10.76 14.55
CA PHE A 58 -9.59 10.19 15.36
C PHE A 58 -9.86 10.33 16.86
N GLY A 59 -10.41 11.46 17.30
CA GLY A 59 -10.68 11.75 18.71
C GLY A 59 -11.72 10.85 19.36
N GLY A 60 -12.56 10.19 18.58
CA GLY A 60 -13.55 9.23 19.06
C GLY A 60 -13.05 7.78 19.17
N TRP A 61 -11.84 7.49 18.73
CA TRP A 61 -11.31 6.15 18.74
C TRP A 61 -10.84 5.72 20.13
N LYS A 62 -11.12 4.47 20.44
CA LYS A 62 -10.62 3.80 21.66
C LYS A 62 -9.73 2.64 21.24
N PRO A 63 -8.75 2.24 22.06
CA PRO A 63 -8.02 0.99 21.85
C PRO A 63 -8.97 -0.18 21.59
N GLY A 64 -8.67 -1.00 20.60
CA GLY A 64 -9.53 -2.08 20.13
C GLY A 64 -10.61 -1.66 19.12
N THR A 65 -10.78 -0.37 18.82
CA THR A 65 -11.69 0.08 17.76
C THR A 65 -11.18 -0.39 16.40
N ARG A 66 -12.07 -0.95 15.59
CA ARG A 66 -11.79 -1.35 14.23
C ARG A 66 -12.28 -0.33 13.24
N ALA A 67 -11.50 -0.08 12.20
CA ALA A 67 -11.87 0.82 11.12
C ALA A 67 -11.32 0.33 9.78
N LEU A 68 -12.02 0.67 8.71
CA LEU A 68 -11.49 0.57 7.35
C LEU A 68 -10.75 1.87 7.03
N ILE A 69 -9.49 1.76 6.69
CA ILE A 69 -8.64 2.89 6.36
C ILE A 69 -8.18 2.80 4.92
N THR A 70 -8.16 3.95 4.25
CA THR A 70 -7.46 4.09 2.98
C THR A 70 -6.35 5.13 3.12
N GLY A 71 -5.27 4.95 2.39
CA GLY A 71 -4.18 5.91 2.43
C GLY A 71 -2.97 5.53 1.59
N ASN A 72 -1.96 6.38 1.68
CA ASN A 72 -0.66 6.14 1.06
C ASN A 72 0.28 5.48 2.08
N ILE A 73 0.79 4.32 1.73
CA ILE A 73 1.74 3.60 2.57
C ILE A 73 3.16 4.09 2.27
N VAL A 74 3.89 4.37 3.34
CA VAL A 74 5.31 4.71 3.29
C VAL A 74 6.11 3.55 3.89
N PHE A 75 6.88 2.91 3.05
CA PHE A 75 7.76 1.82 3.47
C PHE A 75 9.04 2.38 4.09
N SER A 76 9.61 1.64 5.02
CA SER A 76 10.88 1.93 5.66
C SER A 76 11.79 0.71 5.58
N ASP A 77 13.09 0.93 5.35
CA ASP A 77 14.10 -0.12 5.40
C ASP A 77 14.33 -0.60 6.85
N ASP A 78 14.02 0.23 7.84
CA ASP A 78 13.99 -0.17 9.24
C ASP A 78 12.70 -0.95 9.53
N THR A 79 12.79 -2.27 9.38
CA THR A 79 11.64 -3.16 9.59
C THR A 79 11.25 -3.32 11.06
N SER A 80 12.08 -2.85 12.01
CA SER A 80 11.74 -2.85 13.44
C SER A 80 10.62 -1.84 13.76
N LYS A 81 10.52 -0.77 12.98
CA LYS A 81 9.49 0.26 13.13
C LYS A 81 8.18 -0.10 12.43
N PRO A 82 7.03 0.42 12.91
CA PRO A 82 5.79 0.33 12.16
C PRO A 82 5.91 1.03 10.80
N LEU A 83 5.06 0.65 9.86
CA LEU A 83 4.93 1.33 8.57
C LEU A 83 4.13 2.62 8.75
N ASP A 84 4.56 3.69 8.11
CA ASP A 84 3.77 4.92 8.08
C ASP A 84 2.64 4.80 7.06
N LEU A 85 1.45 5.18 7.49
CA LEU A 85 0.27 5.24 6.65
C LEU A 85 -0.32 6.64 6.69
N ILE A 86 -0.11 7.40 5.62
CA ILE A 86 -0.71 8.72 5.45
C ILE A 86 -2.18 8.52 5.09
N VAL A 87 -3.04 8.75 6.07
CA VAL A 87 -4.46 8.40 5.99
C VAL A 87 -5.21 9.37 5.08
N THR A 88 -5.99 8.83 4.16
CA THR A 88 -6.89 9.58 3.29
C THR A 88 -8.33 9.52 3.79
N THR A 89 -8.82 8.32 4.12
CA THR A 89 -10.18 8.14 4.67
C THR A 89 -10.18 7.18 5.84
N ILE A 90 -11.15 7.34 6.73
CA ILE A 90 -11.40 6.49 7.90
C ILE A 90 -12.91 6.21 7.94
N GLU A 91 -13.26 4.93 7.98
CA GLU A 91 -14.65 4.48 8.19
C GLU A 91 -14.70 3.56 9.42
N GLN A 92 -15.36 4.02 10.47
CA GLN A 92 -15.43 3.31 11.77
C GLN A 92 -16.62 2.36 11.85
N ASN A 93 -17.70 2.63 11.13
CA ASN A 93 -18.92 1.83 11.18
C ASN A 93 -18.84 0.65 10.21
N ILE A 94 -17.87 -0.22 10.41
CA ILE A 94 -17.66 -1.40 9.57
C ILE A 94 -18.26 -2.66 10.19
N PRO A 95 -18.70 -3.65 9.38
CA PRO A 95 -19.12 -4.95 9.88
C PRO A 95 -18.00 -5.62 10.73
N LYS A 96 -18.40 -6.34 11.79
CA LYS A 96 -17.45 -6.95 12.73
C LYS A 96 -16.54 -8.01 12.09
N ASP A 97 -17.04 -8.67 11.07
CA ASP A 97 -16.35 -9.71 10.29
C ASP A 97 -15.61 -9.15 9.07
N MET A 98 -15.72 -7.84 8.81
CA MET A 98 -15.02 -7.23 7.70
C MET A 98 -13.51 -7.32 7.88
N TYR A 99 -12.84 -7.88 6.89
CA TYR A 99 -11.40 -7.92 6.78
C TYR A 99 -10.97 -7.46 5.39
N CYS A 100 -10.08 -6.47 5.35
CA CYS A 100 -9.48 -5.99 4.14
C CYS A 100 -7.99 -5.74 4.37
N ASN A 101 -7.17 -6.14 3.41
CA ASN A 101 -5.75 -5.84 3.38
C ASN A 101 -5.33 -5.87 1.91
N GLN A 102 -5.50 -4.76 1.22
CA GLN A 102 -5.17 -4.65 -0.19
C GLN A 102 -4.21 -3.50 -0.43
N VAL A 103 -3.12 -3.81 -1.14
CA VAL A 103 -2.07 -2.86 -1.51
C VAL A 103 -1.95 -2.79 -3.02
N VAL A 104 -1.83 -1.58 -3.54
CA VAL A 104 -1.49 -1.31 -4.94
C VAL A 104 -0.22 -0.46 -4.98
N LEU A 105 0.83 -1.01 -5.58
CA LEU A 105 2.07 -0.29 -5.84
C LEU A 105 2.13 0.11 -7.30
N GLY A 106 1.98 1.40 -7.58
CA GLY A 106 2.03 1.94 -8.94
C GLY A 106 3.43 2.36 -9.40
N ASN A 107 4.35 2.60 -8.46
CA ASN A 107 5.71 3.09 -8.71
C ASN A 107 6.76 2.12 -8.16
N ALA A 108 6.54 0.81 -8.35
CA ALA A 108 7.53 -0.19 -7.96
C ALA A 108 8.42 -0.58 -9.15
N PHE A 109 9.59 -1.11 -8.85
CA PHE A 109 10.52 -1.65 -9.84
C PHE A 109 11.28 -2.85 -9.28
N PHE A 110 11.71 -3.75 -10.15
CA PHE A 110 12.53 -4.88 -9.71
C PHE A 110 13.89 -4.40 -9.21
N GLY A 111 14.26 -4.82 -8.01
CA GLY A 111 15.56 -4.53 -7.40
C GLY A 111 16.64 -5.55 -7.76
N ASP A 112 16.22 -6.70 -8.24
CA ASP A 112 17.07 -7.85 -8.54
C ASP A 112 16.61 -8.51 -9.84
N ASP A 113 17.48 -9.26 -10.48
CA ASP A 113 17.21 -10.14 -11.62
C ASP A 113 16.94 -11.59 -11.18
N GLN A 114 16.96 -11.86 -9.88
CA GLN A 114 16.86 -13.20 -9.31
C GLN A 114 15.51 -13.45 -8.65
N VAL A 115 15.06 -14.68 -8.80
CA VAL A 115 13.90 -15.24 -8.09
C VAL A 115 14.40 -16.23 -7.06
N LYS A 116 13.92 -16.08 -5.83
CA LYS A 116 14.24 -17.00 -4.72
C LYS A 116 13.01 -17.84 -4.40
N GLU A 117 13.21 -19.14 -4.31
CA GLU A 117 12.17 -20.04 -3.81
C GLU A 117 12.13 -20.01 -2.28
N ARG A 118 10.94 -20.00 -1.72
CA ARG A 118 10.69 -20.06 -0.29
C ARG A 118 10.27 -21.46 0.13
N LYS A 119 10.53 -21.82 1.40
CA LYS A 119 10.15 -23.13 1.96
C LYS A 119 8.65 -23.43 1.90
N ASN A 120 7.81 -22.41 1.80
CA ASN A 120 6.34 -22.51 1.71
C ASN A 120 5.82 -22.65 0.28
N GLY A 121 6.67 -22.92 -0.70
CA GLY A 121 6.29 -23.02 -2.12
C GLY A 121 6.00 -21.67 -2.80
N MET A 122 6.28 -20.57 -2.13
CA MET A 122 6.20 -19.24 -2.74
C MET A 122 7.52 -18.90 -3.43
N ILE A 123 7.45 -18.04 -4.43
CA ILE A 123 8.63 -17.42 -5.05
C ILE A 123 8.71 -15.97 -4.62
N ALA A 124 9.90 -15.47 -4.43
CA ALA A 124 10.13 -14.10 -3.98
C ALA A 124 11.20 -13.40 -4.80
N THR A 125 11.01 -12.10 -5.01
CA THR A 125 12.03 -11.21 -5.55
C THR A 125 12.04 -9.89 -4.80
N LYS A 126 13.16 -9.18 -4.85
CA LYS A 126 13.29 -7.85 -4.26
C LYS A 126 12.67 -6.81 -5.18
N ILE A 127 11.86 -5.93 -4.63
CA ILE A 127 11.32 -4.77 -5.33
C ILE A 127 11.65 -3.50 -4.57
N GLY A 128 11.87 -2.42 -5.30
CA GLY A 128 12.01 -1.08 -4.77
C GLY A 128 10.75 -0.27 -5.02
N THR A 129 10.46 0.65 -4.12
CA THR A 129 9.44 1.67 -4.30
C THR A 129 9.95 3.00 -3.79
N THR A 130 9.59 4.07 -4.47
CA THR A 130 9.94 5.44 -4.06
C THR A 130 8.75 6.12 -3.43
N LEU A 131 8.99 6.91 -2.40
CA LEU A 131 8.00 7.83 -1.90
C LEU A 131 7.83 8.97 -2.93
N ASP A 132 6.58 9.29 -3.28
CA ASP A 132 6.29 10.36 -4.23
C ASP A 132 6.99 11.67 -3.79
N ASN A 133 7.64 12.32 -4.74
CA ASN A 133 8.42 13.56 -4.59
C ASN A 133 9.70 13.43 -3.72
N THR A 134 10.23 12.23 -3.57
CA THR A 134 11.53 12.02 -2.90
C THR A 134 12.40 11.07 -3.73
N ASP A 135 13.72 11.15 -3.52
CA ASP A 135 14.67 10.20 -4.10
C ASP A 135 14.89 8.97 -3.20
N VAL A 136 14.13 8.87 -2.11
CA VAL A 136 14.29 7.78 -1.15
C VAL A 136 13.63 6.53 -1.69
N THR A 137 14.44 5.51 -1.95
CA THR A 137 13.97 4.18 -2.35
C THR A 137 13.94 3.27 -1.14
N THR A 138 12.80 2.65 -0.90
CA THR A 138 12.64 1.60 0.11
C THR A 138 12.51 0.24 -0.55
N TRP A 139 13.04 -0.77 0.12
CA TRP A 139 13.09 -2.12 -0.40
C TRP A 139 12.15 -3.05 0.36
N LEU A 140 11.42 -3.86 -0.38
CA LEU A 140 10.55 -4.90 0.16
C LEU A 140 10.59 -6.13 -0.75
N TYR A 141 9.91 -7.17 -0.32
CA TYR A 141 9.80 -8.39 -1.13
C TYR A 141 8.44 -8.47 -1.81
N LEU A 142 8.46 -8.90 -3.05
CA LEU A 142 7.29 -9.34 -3.79
C LEU A 142 7.26 -10.87 -3.70
N GLU A 143 6.20 -11.42 -3.12
CA GLU A 143 5.95 -12.86 -3.07
C GLU A 143 4.80 -13.23 -3.99
N LEU A 144 4.98 -14.32 -4.72
CA LEU A 144 4.02 -14.84 -5.69
C LEU A 144 3.89 -16.34 -5.52
N ASN A 145 2.73 -16.88 -5.90
CA ASN A 145 2.54 -18.31 -6.01
C ASN A 145 3.52 -18.89 -7.07
N GLU A 146 4.02 -20.09 -6.86
CA GLU A 146 4.92 -20.79 -7.77
C GLU A 146 4.40 -20.87 -9.22
N GLN A 147 3.09 -20.96 -9.40
CA GLN A 147 2.44 -20.91 -10.72
C GLN A 147 2.80 -19.65 -11.53
N ARG A 148 3.24 -18.57 -10.88
CA ARG A 148 3.67 -17.34 -11.53
C ARG A 148 5.17 -17.30 -11.84
N LYS A 149 5.92 -18.37 -11.53
CA LYS A 149 7.38 -18.44 -11.71
C LYS A 149 7.81 -18.19 -13.14
N THR A 150 7.17 -18.83 -14.10
CA THR A 150 7.47 -18.63 -15.54
C THR A 150 7.27 -17.16 -15.93
N LYS A 151 6.09 -16.59 -15.62
CA LYS A 151 5.80 -15.18 -15.90
C LYS A 151 6.83 -14.26 -15.25
N LEU A 152 7.22 -14.53 -14.00
CA LEU A 152 8.20 -13.72 -13.29
C LEU A 152 9.58 -13.81 -13.94
N ASN A 153 10.07 -15.02 -14.25
CA ASN A 153 11.37 -15.24 -14.88
C ASN A 153 11.48 -14.54 -16.24
N GLU A 154 10.42 -14.53 -17.03
CA GLU A 154 10.38 -13.83 -18.31
C GLU A 154 10.41 -12.31 -18.18
N ARG A 155 9.91 -11.77 -17.06
CA ARG A 155 9.66 -10.36 -16.87
C ARG A 155 10.65 -9.66 -15.96
N ILE A 156 11.29 -10.41 -15.06
CA ILE A 156 12.22 -9.86 -14.10
C ILE A 156 13.44 -9.27 -14.83
N ARG A 157 13.71 -8.01 -14.55
CA ARG A 157 14.90 -7.28 -14.96
C ARG A 157 15.10 -6.15 -13.97
N LYS A 158 16.27 -6.05 -13.37
CA LYS A 158 16.63 -4.97 -12.45
C LYS A 158 16.26 -3.60 -13.02
N GLY A 159 15.61 -2.76 -12.22
CA GLY A 159 15.17 -1.43 -12.63
C GLY A 159 13.89 -1.39 -13.50
N ARG A 160 13.36 -2.54 -13.97
CA ARG A 160 12.13 -2.54 -14.76
C ARG A 160 10.94 -2.13 -13.89
N PRO A 161 10.17 -1.10 -14.32
CA PRO A 161 8.96 -0.70 -13.61
C PRO A 161 7.88 -1.78 -13.65
N ILE A 162 7.20 -1.93 -12.51
CA ILE A 162 6.08 -2.84 -12.33
C ILE A 162 4.94 -2.17 -11.58
N CYS A 163 3.73 -2.65 -11.82
CA CYS A 163 2.57 -2.40 -10.98
C CYS A 163 2.21 -3.70 -10.27
N VAL A 164 2.02 -3.63 -8.97
CA VAL A 164 1.73 -4.79 -8.12
C VAL A 164 0.43 -4.56 -7.39
N GLN A 165 -0.44 -5.58 -7.39
CA GLN A 165 -1.64 -5.63 -6.56
C GLN A 165 -1.59 -6.89 -5.70
N GLY A 166 -1.77 -6.72 -4.40
CA GLY A 166 -1.68 -7.82 -3.47
C GLY A 166 -2.09 -7.40 -2.06
N TYR A 167 -1.59 -8.11 -1.08
CA TYR A 167 -1.78 -7.79 0.33
C TYR A 167 -0.45 -7.79 1.07
N LEU A 168 -0.37 -6.99 2.11
CA LEU A 168 0.83 -6.83 2.92
C LEU A 168 0.89 -7.95 3.96
N ARG A 169 2.07 -8.54 4.10
CA ARG A 169 2.40 -9.50 5.16
C ARG A 169 3.65 -9.09 5.90
N GLU A 170 3.62 -9.35 7.21
CA GLU A 170 4.79 -9.27 8.06
C GLU A 170 5.03 -10.67 8.65
N TYR A 171 6.27 -11.13 8.60
CA TYR A 171 6.70 -12.39 9.17
C TYR A 171 7.75 -12.11 10.24
N ARG A 172 7.62 -12.74 11.39
CA ARG A 172 8.62 -12.75 12.44
C ARG A 172 9.00 -14.19 12.71
N LYS A 173 10.28 -14.43 12.84
CA LYS A 173 10.76 -15.74 13.24
C LYS A 173 10.65 -15.89 14.75
N ASP A 174 11.08 -14.86 15.47
CA ASP A 174 11.00 -14.73 16.92
C ASP A 174 10.62 -13.29 17.27
N ASP A 175 10.12 -13.03 18.48
CA ASP A 175 9.65 -11.70 18.90
C ASP A 175 10.74 -10.62 18.87
N ASN A 176 12.00 -11.02 18.97
CA ASN A 176 13.16 -10.12 18.95
C ASN A 176 13.76 -9.92 17.55
N ASP A 177 13.31 -10.65 16.55
CA ASP A 177 13.82 -10.52 15.19
C ASP A 177 13.16 -9.34 14.46
N SER A 178 13.96 -8.68 13.62
CA SER A 178 13.42 -7.69 12.67
C SER A 178 12.42 -8.37 11.74
N PRO A 179 11.20 -7.85 11.61
CA PRO A 179 10.18 -8.47 10.77
C PRO A 179 10.57 -8.43 9.30
N TYR A 180 10.27 -9.50 8.61
CA TYR A 180 10.34 -9.57 7.16
C TYR A 180 9.00 -9.11 6.56
N ARG A 181 9.03 -8.09 5.70
CA ARG A 181 7.85 -7.54 5.05
C ARG A 181 7.78 -7.91 3.59
N ALA A 182 6.62 -8.36 3.15
CA ALA A 182 6.36 -8.73 1.76
C ALA A 182 4.99 -8.25 1.29
N ILE A 183 4.91 -7.93 0.00
CA ILE A 183 3.63 -7.89 -0.71
C ILE A 183 3.41 -9.26 -1.32
N VAL A 184 2.40 -9.97 -0.86
CA VAL A 184 1.96 -11.22 -1.49
C VAL A 184 0.99 -10.85 -2.60
N ALA A 185 1.45 -11.00 -3.83
CA ALA A 185 0.69 -10.56 -4.98
C ALA A 185 -0.04 -11.71 -5.66
N ASN A 186 -1.27 -11.45 -6.05
CA ASN A 186 -2.03 -12.33 -6.93
C ASN A 186 -1.52 -12.26 -8.36
N ASP A 187 -1.10 -11.04 -8.77
CA ASP A 187 -0.51 -10.78 -10.07
C ASP A 187 0.32 -9.50 -10.06
N PHE A 188 1.08 -9.29 -11.12
CA PHE A 188 1.82 -8.06 -11.39
C PHE A 188 1.81 -7.76 -12.89
N SER A 189 1.96 -6.48 -13.24
CA SER A 189 2.05 -6.03 -14.62
C SER A 189 3.32 -5.22 -14.85
N THR A 190 3.93 -5.36 -16.02
CA THR A 190 5.06 -4.53 -16.44
C THR A 190 4.57 -3.35 -17.30
N ARG A 191 5.34 -2.27 -17.36
CA ARG A 191 4.97 -1.06 -18.12
C ARG A 191 4.56 -1.33 -19.58
N LYS A 192 5.18 -2.30 -20.25
CA LYS A 192 4.81 -2.68 -21.64
C LYS A 192 3.39 -3.23 -21.75
N GLU A 193 2.91 -3.95 -20.74
CA GLU A 193 1.54 -4.49 -20.72
C GLU A 193 0.52 -3.39 -20.49
N LEU A 194 0.81 -2.47 -19.57
CA LEU A 194 -0.03 -1.31 -19.30
C LEU A 194 -0.20 -0.42 -20.54
N GLN A 195 0.86 -0.24 -21.34
CA GLN A 195 0.80 0.51 -22.58
C GLN A 195 -0.03 -0.22 -23.66
N ARG A 196 0.03 -1.54 -23.74
CA ARG A 196 -0.75 -2.33 -24.71
C ARG A 196 -2.26 -2.32 -24.41
N THR A 197 -2.64 -2.41 -23.15
CA THR A 197 -4.06 -2.33 -22.74
C THR A 197 -4.64 -0.93 -22.91
N GLY A 198 -3.85 0.12 -22.73
CA GLY A 198 -4.26 1.50 -22.98
C GLY A 198 -4.40 1.84 -24.48
N GLY A 199 -3.52 1.28 -25.33
CA GLY A 199 -3.55 1.53 -26.80
C GLY A 199 -4.75 0.90 -27.50
N ASN A 200 -5.23 -0.26 -27.06
CA ASN A 200 -6.38 -0.92 -27.69
C ASN A 200 -7.74 -0.31 -27.30
N ARG A 201 -7.81 0.48 -26.23
CA ARG A 201 -9.05 1.21 -25.89
C ARG A 201 -9.26 2.50 -26.73
N ALA A 202 -8.20 3.02 -27.32
CA ALA A 202 -8.28 4.25 -28.14
C ALA A 202 -8.76 4.02 -29.57
N GLN A 203 -8.88 2.77 -30.04
CA GLN A 203 -9.25 2.48 -31.45
C GLN A 203 -10.70 2.00 -31.67
N THR A 204 -11.50 1.87 -30.60
CA THR A 204 -12.93 1.47 -30.74
C THR A 204 -13.93 2.54 -30.31
N GLY A 205 -13.52 3.80 -30.21
CA GLY A 205 -14.37 4.94 -29.90
C GLY A 205 -14.51 5.87 -31.12
N SER A 206 -15.36 5.46 -32.08
CA SER A 206 -15.88 6.33 -33.13
C SER A 206 -16.60 7.55 -32.54
N ALA A 207 -16.22 8.70 -33.03
CA ALA A 207 -16.85 10.00 -32.96
C ALA A 207 -18.32 10.03 -32.49
N ALA A 208 -18.52 10.49 -31.26
CA ALA A 208 -19.74 11.17 -30.85
C ALA A 208 -19.32 12.55 -30.32
N GLY A 209 -19.66 13.60 -31.07
CA GLY A 209 -19.31 14.98 -30.78
C GLY A 209 -19.86 15.39 -29.41
N TYR A 210 -18.99 15.87 -28.57
CA TYR A 210 -19.40 16.66 -27.41
C TYR A 210 -19.53 18.10 -27.87
N ALA A 211 -20.77 18.59 -27.85
CA ALA A 211 -21.06 20.02 -27.99
C ALA A 211 -20.38 20.74 -26.81
N GLU A 212 -19.58 21.73 -27.13
CA GLU A 212 -19.07 22.73 -26.22
C GLU A 212 -20.27 23.41 -25.54
N VAL A 213 -20.40 23.24 -24.23
CA VAL A 213 -21.29 24.05 -23.40
C VAL A 213 -20.46 25.17 -22.81
N ASP A 214 -20.66 26.35 -23.34
CA ASP A 214 -20.11 27.63 -22.88
C ASP A 214 -20.75 27.98 -21.51
N PRO A 215 -20.00 28.12 -20.40
CA PRO A 215 -20.52 28.60 -19.15
C PRO A 215 -20.33 30.12 -19.06
N THR A 216 -21.25 30.88 -19.56
CA THR A 216 -21.40 32.27 -19.11
C THR A 216 -22.19 32.27 -17.79
N PRO A 217 -21.65 32.85 -16.71
CA PRO A 217 -22.44 33.10 -15.52
C PRO A 217 -23.07 34.49 -15.64
N ASP A 218 -24.38 34.52 -15.66
CA ASP A 218 -25.15 35.70 -15.30
C ASP A 218 -25.49 35.69 -13.80
N TYR A 219 -25.13 36.82 -13.17
CA TYR A 219 -25.40 37.31 -11.82
C TYR A 219 -24.62 36.74 -10.64
#